data_cb1c4e1a937fa2ee60ecf0724c07b536
#
_entry.id   cb1c4e1a937fa2ee60ecf0724c07b536
#
_cell.length_a   1.000
_cell.length_b   1.000
_cell.length_c   1.000
_cell.angle_alpha   90.00
_cell.angle_beta   90.00
_cell.angle_gamma   90.00
#
_symmetry.space_group_name_H-M   'P 1'
#
loop_
_entity.id
_entity.type
_entity.pdbx_description
1 polymer ?
#
loop_
_entity_poly.entity_id
_entity_poly.type
_entity_poly.pdbx_seq_one_letter_code
_entity_poly.pdbx_strand_id
1 'polypeptide(L)'
;MSKPFVVVSCPIDTFSGYGARSRDVVKALINSEKYDVKILSQKWGNTPYGFLKEDNVDEKKMLDAIIQPPLQRQPDVWIQISIPDEFQKIGKFNIGITAGIETDVCDVRFIQGANNMDLILGSSNHSLLALKKSKYEQKNKAGQVVGIIELTTQTDVLFEGVDLEKYFYIEPKDLPKTELVESLDTIEEKFCFLYVGHWLRGAIGEDRKNTGLMLKTFLEAFKGQKNPPALIMKTMTGPASIMDREEVFRKIAEVRKSVGGKLPNVYLIHGDIDDEDVNHLYNHPKVKAMINLTKGEGFGRPLLEFTQSKKPIIASNWSGHLDFLNPEFASLVPGEVKPVHESVIQDRLILKESKWFQFEIGFAQLLMKDYVNSYKGYAEKGKRLSYYCKTNFSFEKMQEKLEAIMDKNAPKKVEIKLPNIKKISLPKKND
;
A
#
# COMPACT_ATOMS: atom_id res chain seq x y z
N MET A 1 2.69 -29.19 -22.05
CA MET A 1 1.44 -28.43 -22.15
C MET A 1 1.79 -26.93 -22.22
N SER A 2 1.07 -26.13 -23.01
CA SER A 2 1.29 -24.68 -23.00
C SER A 2 0.82 -24.08 -21.67
N LYS A 3 1.62 -23.18 -21.06
CA LYS A 3 1.24 -22.48 -19.83
C LYS A 3 -0.08 -21.71 -20.02
N PRO A 4 -0.93 -21.54 -18.99
CA PRO A 4 -2.08 -20.64 -19.05
C PRO A 4 -1.63 -19.21 -19.37
N PHE A 5 -2.37 -18.52 -20.24
CA PHE A 5 -2.08 -17.15 -20.64
C PHE A 5 -2.70 -16.17 -19.64
N VAL A 6 -1.85 -15.46 -18.90
CA VAL A 6 -2.25 -14.48 -17.89
C VAL A 6 -1.88 -13.09 -18.36
N VAL A 7 -2.85 -12.17 -18.36
CA VAL A 7 -2.60 -10.76 -18.62
C VAL A 7 -2.86 -9.96 -17.36
N VAL A 8 -1.85 -9.17 -16.94
CA VAL A 8 -1.95 -8.27 -15.80
C VAL A 8 -2.04 -6.83 -16.31
N SER A 9 -3.20 -6.21 -16.13
CA SER A 9 -3.43 -4.79 -16.43
C SER A 9 -3.18 -3.97 -15.17
N CYS A 10 -2.12 -3.16 -15.16
CA CYS A 10 -1.67 -2.52 -13.92
C CYS A 10 -0.71 -1.35 -14.15
N PRO A 11 -0.54 -0.43 -13.19
CA PRO A 11 0.39 0.69 -13.28
C PRO A 11 1.84 0.28 -12.98
N ILE A 12 2.37 -0.73 -13.66
CA ILE A 12 3.63 -1.43 -13.38
C ILE A 12 4.84 -0.50 -13.28
N ASP A 13 4.90 0.53 -14.14
CA ASP A 13 6.06 1.41 -14.35
C ASP A 13 5.92 2.76 -13.60
N THR A 14 5.04 2.85 -12.60
CA THR A 14 4.78 4.10 -11.88
C THR A 14 5.38 4.13 -10.48
N PHE A 15 5.74 5.34 -10.01
CA PHE A 15 6.22 5.62 -8.64
C PHE A 15 5.07 5.73 -7.64
N SER A 16 4.17 4.75 -7.60
CA SER A 16 3.00 4.75 -6.73
C SER A 16 2.91 3.48 -5.89
N GLY A 17 2.09 3.50 -4.83
CA GLY A 17 1.78 2.30 -4.05
C GLY A 17 1.12 1.20 -4.91
N TYR A 18 0.23 1.58 -5.84
CA TYR A 18 -0.34 0.64 -6.82
C TYR A 18 0.71 0.12 -7.81
N GLY A 19 1.71 0.94 -8.19
CA GLY A 19 2.86 0.49 -8.99
C GLY A 19 3.70 -0.53 -8.24
N ALA A 20 4.04 -0.26 -6.99
CA ALA A 20 4.76 -1.21 -6.13
C ALA A 20 3.99 -2.53 -5.97
N ARG A 21 2.69 -2.46 -5.69
CA ARG A 21 1.80 -3.63 -5.62
C ARG A 21 1.78 -4.42 -6.92
N SER A 22 1.76 -3.73 -8.05
CA SER A 22 1.79 -4.35 -9.39
C SER A 22 3.07 -5.12 -9.61
N ARG A 23 4.21 -4.54 -9.26
CA ARG A 23 5.53 -5.21 -9.36
C ARG A 23 5.61 -6.45 -8.49
N ASP A 24 5.11 -6.42 -7.27
CA ASP A 24 5.08 -7.59 -6.39
C ASP A 24 4.24 -8.73 -6.96
N VAL A 25 3.03 -8.44 -7.44
CA VAL A 25 2.13 -9.45 -8.02
C VAL A 25 2.71 -10.03 -9.31
N VAL A 26 3.26 -9.19 -10.19
CA VAL A 26 3.88 -9.64 -11.44
C VAL A 26 5.14 -10.44 -11.17
N LYS A 27 6.02 -10.00 -10.24
CA LYS A 27 7.22 -10.75 -9.81
C LYS A 27 6.82 -12.14 -9.30
N ALA A 28 5.80 -12.23 -8.46
CA ALA A 28 5.31 -13.51 -7.94
C ALA A 28 4.80 -14.45 -9.04
N LEU A 29 4.04 -13.92 -10.02
CA LEU A 29 3.53 -14.70 -11.14
C LEU A 29 4.66 -15.19 -12.07
N ILE A 30 5.64 -14.34 -12.37
CA ILE A 30 6.80 -14.70 -13.21
C ILE A 30 7.64 -15.75 -12.49
N ASN A 31 7.95 -15.55 -11.21
CA ASN A 31 8.77 -16.46 -10.39
C ASN A 31 8.14 -17.85 -10.23
N SER A 32 6.81 -17.95 -10.26
CA SER A 32 6.12 -19.25 -10.18
C SER A 32 6.40 -20.15 -11.41
N GLU A 33 6.81 -19.56 -12.52
CA GLU A 33 7.03 -20.24 -13.82
C GLU A 33 5.82 -21.05 -14.35
N LYS A 34 4.65 -20.93 -13.70
CA LYS A 34 3.43 -21.68 -14.04
C LYS A 34 2.66 -21.07 -15.22
N TYR A 35 2.86 -19.76 -15.50
CA TYR A 35 2.03 -18.96 -16.40
C TYR A 35 2.84 -18.34 -17.55
N ASP A 36 2.17 -18.09 -18.69
CA ASP A 36 2.64 -17.15 -19.74
C ASP A 36 2.10 -15.75 -19.37
N VAL A 37 2.95 -14.97 -18.68
CA VAL A 37 2.56 -13.67 -18.11
C VAL A 37 2.84 -12.56 -19.11
N LYS A 38 1.83 -11.71 -19.37
CA LYS A 38 1.95 -10.47 -20.12
C LYS A 38 1.38 -9.31 -19.33
N ILE A 39 1.89 -8.11 -19.57
CA ILE A 39 1.54 -6.89 -18.85
C ILE A 39 0.96 -5.87 -19.79
N LEU A 40 -0.21 -5.32 -19.45
CA LEU A 40 -0.75 -4.08 -20.03
C LEU A 40 -0.49 -2.95 -19.05
N SER A 41 0.50 -2.11 -19.36
CA SER A 41 0.87 -0.97 -18.52
C SER A 41 -0.22 0.10 -18.53
N GLN A 42 -0.66 0.51 -17.34
CA GLN A 42 -1.70 1.52 -17.12
C GLN A 42 -1.10 2.80 -16.53
N LYS A 43 -1.79 3.92 -16.77
CA LYS A 43 -1.52 5.19 -16.07
C LYS A 43 -2.07 5.12 -14.64
N TRP A 44 -1.43 5.87 -13.74
CA TRP A 44 -1.93 6.06 -12.37
C TRP A 44 -1.98 7.56 -12.05
N GLY A 45 -3.11 8.17 -12.35
CA GLY A 45 -3.29 9.62 -12.19
C GLY A 45 -2.14 10.42 -12.85
N ASN A 46 -1.55 11.33 -12.08
CA ASN A 46 -0.40 12.16 -12.51
C ASN A 46 0.95 11.60 -12.01
N THR A 47 1.00 10.35 -11.55
CA THR A 47 2.23 9.74 -11.06
C THR A 47 3.25 9.58 -12.19
N PRO A 48 4.54 9.92 -11.98
CA PRO A 48 5.59 9.73 -12.98
C PRO A 48 5.75 8.26 -13.39
N TYR A 49 6.18 8.06 -14.63
CA TYR A 49 6.63 6.78 -15.18
C TYR A 49 8.14 6.63 -15.10
N GLY A 50 8.66 5.46 -15.49
CA GLY A 50 10.08 5.19 -15.59
C GLY A 50 10.67 4.62 -14.30
N PHE A 51 9.86 3.88 -13.55
CA PHE A 51 10.34 3.12 -12.39
C PHE A 51 11.20 1.94 -12.83
N LEU A 52 10.74 1.17 -13.84
CA LEU A 52 11.40 -0.05 -14.30
C LEU A 52 12.70 0.28 -15.04
N LYS A 53 13.79 -0.42 -14.70
CA LYS A 53 15.13 -0.23 -15.26
C LYS A 53 15.63 -1.53 -15.91
N GLU A 54 16.39 -1.38 -17.01
CA GLU A 54 16.91 -2.54 -17.76
C GLU A 54 18.08 -3.23 -17.05
N ASP A 55 18.79 -2.55 -16.18
CA ASP A 55 19.93 -3.08 -15.42
C ASP A 55 19.52 -3.94 -14.20
N ASN A 56 18.25 -3.89 -13.80
CA ASN A 56 17.70 -4.77 -12.78
C ASN A 56 17.07 -6.01 -13.42
N VAL A 57 17.49 -7.19 -13.01
CA VAL A 57 17.07 -8.47 -13.62
C VAL A 57 15.57 -8.72 -13.55
N ASP A 58 14.95 -8.43 -12.40
CA ASP A 58 13.51 -8.66 -12.24
C ASP A 58 12.68 -7.61 -12.98
N GLU A 59 13.12 -6.34 -12.96
CA GLU A 59 12.47 -5.26 -13.70
C GLU A 59 12.59 -5.45 -15.21
N LYS A 60 13.73 -5.96 -15.69
CA LYS A 60 13.92 -6.32 -17.09
C LYS A 60 12.94 -7.41 -17.54
N LYS A 61 12.71 -8.45 -16.72
CA LYS A 61 11.69 -9.47 -17.02
C LYS A 61 10.29 -8.86 -17.13
N MET A 62 9.99 -7.85 -16.30
CA MET A 62 8.71 -7.13 -16.37
C MET A 62 8.63 -6.29 -17.66
N LEU A 63 9.70 -5.56 -18.02
CA LEU A 63 9.76 -4.79 -19.27
C LEU A 63 9.54 -5.69 -20.50
N ASP A 64 10.21 -6.84 -20.56
CA ASP A 64 10.09 -7.82 -21.64
C ASP A 64 8.67 -8.47 -21.73
N ALA A 65 7.91 -8.43 -20.64
CA ALA A 65 6.54 -8.92 -20.58
C ALA A 65 5.49 -7.88 -21.00
N ILE A 66 5.86 -6.59 -21.15
CA ILE A 66 4.92 -5.53 -21.53
C ILE A 66 4.48 -5.72 -22.99
N ILE A 67 3.17 -5.70 -23.20
CA ILE A 67 2.54 -5.77 -24.53
C ILE A 67 1.71 -4.52 -24.81
N GLN A 68 1.45 -4.27 -26.09
CA GLN A 68 0.56 -3.21 -26.55
C GLN A 68 -0.80 -3.80 -26.99
N PRO A 69 -1.92 -3.08 -26.74
CA PRO A 69 -3.21 -3.47 -27.30
C PRO A 69 -3.20 -3.35 -28.85
N PRO A 70 -4.08 -4.11 -29.57
CA PRO A 70 -5.08 -5.03 -29.06
C PRO A 70 -4.49 -6.39 -28.67
N LEU A 71 -5.16 -7.08 -27.71
CA LEU A 71 -4.79 -8.45 -27.34
C LEU A 71 -5.05 -9.39 -28.52
N GLN A 72 -4.07 -10.24 -28.85
CA GLN A 72 -4.16 -11.20 -29.95
C GLN A 72 -5.13 -12.37 -29.66
N ARG A 73 -5.35 -12.67 -28.38
CA ARG A 73 -6.27 -13.71 -27.92
C ARG A 73 -6.83 -13.36 -26.54
N GLN A 74 -7.98 -13.94 -26.21
CA GLN A 74 -8.57 -13.79 -24.88
C GLN A 74 -7.66 -14.44 -23.82
N PRO A 75 -7.31 -13.74 -22.72
CA PRO A 75 -6.58 -14.31 -21.62
C PRO A 75 -7.33 -15.47 -20.93
N ASP A 76 -6.61 -16.50 -20.52
CA ASP A 76 -7.17 -17.53 -19.65
C ASP A 76 -7.49 -16.91 -18.27
N VAL A 77 -6.59 -16.01 -17.77
CA VAL A 77 -6.82 -15.19 -16.59
C VAL A 77 -6.49 -13.73 -16.89
N TRP A 78 -7.42 -12.85 -16.56
CA TRP A 78 -7.23 -11.40 -16.55
C TRP A 78 -7.10 -10.93 -15.11
N ILE A 79 -6.00 -10.26 -14.78
CA ILE A 79 -5.78 -9.63 -13.48
C ILE A 79 -5.73 -8.13 -13.68
N GLN A 80 -6.58 -7.37 -13.00
CA GLN A 80 -6.54 -5.92 -13.04
C GLN A 80 -6.25 -5.35 -11.66
N ILE A 81 -5.19 -4.54 -11.55
CA ILE A 81 -4.75 -3.91 -10.31
C ILE A 81 -5.05 -2.42 -10.40
N SER A 82 -6.19 -2.03 -9.81
CA SER A 82 -6.72 -0.65 -9.87
C SER A 82 -7.79 -0.42 -8.80
N ILE A 83 -8.44 0.75 -8.85
CA ILE A 83 -9.67 1.01 -8.11
C ILE A 83 -10.84 0.24 -8.75
N PRO A 84 -11.82 -0.24 -7.96
CA PRO A 84 -12.83 -1.18 -8.46
C PRO A 84 -13.72 -0.67 -9.60
N ASP A 85 -14.01 0.63 -9.69
CA ASP A 85 -14.84 1.21 -10.75
C ASP A 85 -14.18 1.17 -12.16
N GLU A 86 -12.89 0.86 -12.23
CA GLU A 86 -12.16 0.66 -13.47
C GLU A 86 -12.10 -0.82 -13.92
N PHE A 87 -12.60 -1.76 -13.11
CA PHE A 87 -12.50 -3.18 -13.39
C PHE A 87 -13.32 -3.61 -14.62
N GLN A 88 -12.67 -4.37 -15.51
CA GLN A 88 -13.22 -4.84 -16.78
C GLN A 88 -13.16 -6.36 -16.89
N LYS A 89 -14.24 -6.96 -17.38
CA LYS A 89 -14.33 -8.41 -17.63
C LYS A 89 -13.82 -8.73 -19.04
N ILE A 90 -12.55 -9.18 -19.14
CA ILE A 90 -11.85 -9.42 -20.42
C ILE A 90 -11.43 -10.88 -20.56
N GLY A 91 -10.94 -11.50 -19.50
CA GLY A 91 -10.47 -12.87 -19.48
C GLY A 91 -11.58 -13.90 -19.38
N LYS A 92 -11.22 -15.18 -19.47
CA LYS A 92 -12.11 -16.28 -19.13
C LYS A 92 -12.39 -16.32 -17.63
N PHE A 93 -11.40 -15.96 -16.84
CA PHE A 93 -11.48 -15.73 -15.39
C PHE A 93 -10.86 -14.37 -15.06
N ASN A 94 -11.52 -13.57 -14.22
CA ASN A 94 -11.19 -12.16 -14.00
C ASN A 94 -10.97 -11.89 -12.51
N ILE A 95 -9.79 -11.39 -12.16
CA ILE A 95 -9.39 -11.06 -10.80
C ILE A 95 -9.17 -9.54 -10.70
N GLY A 96 -9.88 -8.89 -9.79
CA GLY A 96 -9.62 -7.51 -9.40
C GLY A 96 -8.76 -7.45 -8.15
N ILE A 97 -7.64 -6.72 -8.19
CA ILE A 97 -6.78 -6.47 -7.03
C ILE A 97 -6.87 -5.00 -6.67
N THR A 98 -7.20 -4.69 -5.41
CA THR A 98 -7.38 -3.31 -4.97
C THR A 98 -6.89 -3.11 -3.53
N ALA A 99 -6.38 -1.90 -3.23
CA ALA A 99 -6.17 -1.44 -1.86
C ALA A 99 -7.49 -1.03 -1.18
N GLY A 100 -8.61 -1.09 -1.91
CA GLY A 100 -9.92 -0.68 -1.44
C GLY A 100 -10.04 0.81 -1.22
N ILE A 101 -10.80 1.17 -0.20
CA ILE A 101 -10.95 2.55 0.27
C ILE A 101 -10.61 2.61 1.76
N GLU A 102 -10.04 3.71 2.20
CA GLU A 102 -9.59 3.86 3.59
C GLU A 102 -10.66 4.41 4.54
N THR A 103 -11.86 4.68 4.02
CA THR A 103 -13.06 5.03 4.81
C THR A 103 -13.90 3.79 5.10
N ASP A 104 -15.00 3.97 5.84
CA ASP A 104 -15.91 2.89 6.25
C ASP A 104 -16.92 2.46 5.17
N VAL A 105 -17.14 3.30 4.13
CA VAL A 105 -18.06 3.06 3.01
C VAL A 105 -17.40 3.46 1.68
N CYS A 106 -17.78 2.79 0.59
CA CYS A 106 -17.32 3.08 -0.77
C CYS A 106 -18.47 3.49 -1.69
N ASP A 107 -18.17 4.14 -2.80
CA ASP A 107 -19.14 4.52 -3.82
C ASP A 107 -19.79 3.30 -4.47
N VAL A 108 -21.04 3.43 -4.93
CA VAL A 108 -21.78 2.38 -5.62
C VAL A 108 -21.05 1.87 -6.87
N ARG A 109 -20.33 2.74 -7.57
CA ARG A 109 -19.52 2.40 -8.76
C ARG A 109 -18.43 1.38 -8.42
N PHE A 110 -17.87 1.43 -7.21
CA PHE A 110 -16.88 0.45 -6.73
C PHE A 110 -17.50 -0.94 -6.58
N ILE A 111 -18.73 -1.02 -6.07
CA ILE A 111 -19.46 -2.29 -5.93
C ILE A 111 -19.82 -2.84 -7.31
N GLN A 112 -20.31 -1.98 -8.21
CA GLN A 112 -20.65 -2.38 -9.57
C GLN A 112 -19.43 -2.89 -10.34
N GLY A 113 -18.30 -2.19 -10.26
CA GLY A 113 -17.05 -2.62 -10.87
C GLY A 113 -16.49 -3.90 -10.27
N ALA A 114 -16.53 -4.04 -8.94
CA ALA A 114 -16.14 -5.27 -8.26
C ALA A 114 -16.99 -6.47 -8.69
N ASN A 115 -18.30 -6.28 -8.91
CA ASN A 115 -19.20 -7.32 -9.37
C ASN A 115 -19.00 -7.72 -10.84
N ASN A 116 -18.18 -7.00 -11.62
CA ASN A 116 -17.73 -7.44 -12.94
C ASN A 116 -16.65 -8.54 -12.88
N MET A 117 -16.02 -8.73 -11.73
CA MET A 117 -14.95 -9.71 -11.57
C MET A 117 -15.47 -11.05 -11.05
N ASP A 118 -14.70 -12.11 -11.26
CA ASP A 118 -14.98 -13.43 -10.70
C ASP A 118 -14.39 -13.59 -9.29
N LEU A 119 -13.34 -12.79 -8.97
CA LEU A 119 -12.68 -12.76 -7.66
C LEU A 119 -12.12 -11.35 -7.39
N ILE A 120 -12.30 -10.85 -6.15
CA ILE A 120 -11.69 -9.62 -5.67
C ILE A 120 -10.65 -9.95 -4.59
N LEU A 121 -9.44 -9.43 -4.76
CA LEU A 121 -8.35 -9.52 -3.78
C LEU A 121 -8.09 -8.14 -3.18
N GLY A 122 -8.36 -8.00 -1.88
CA GLY A 122 -8.00 -6.79 -1.13
C GLY A 122 -6.62 -6.89 -0.51
N SER A 123 -5.92 -5.77 -0.33
CA SER A 123 -4.61 -5.73 0.35
C SER A 123 -4.70 -6.09 1.83
N SER A 124 -5.87 -5.92 2.46
CA SER A 124 -6.12 -6.21 3.87
C SER A 124 -7.59 -6.55 4.12
N ASN A 125 -7.89 -7.02 5.32
CA ASN A 125 -9.28 -7.21 5.76
C ASN A 125 -10.05 -5.89 5.72
N HIS A 126 -9.41 -4.77 6.11
CA HIS A 126 -10.03 -3.44 6.08
C HIS A 126 -10.39 -3.00 4.66
N SER A 127 -9.51 -3.20 3.67
CA SER A 127 -9.73 -2.79 2.29
C SER A 127 -10.94 -3.48 1.63
N LEU A 128 -11.33 -4.66 2.12
CA LEU A 128 -12.54 -5.36 1.71
C LEU A 128 -13.79 -4.95 2.51
N LEU A 129 -13.59 -4.39 3.70
CA LEU A 129 -14.70 -4.13 4.64
C LEU A 129 -15.68 -3.09 4.07
N ALA A 130 -15.16 -2.00 3.48
CA ALA A 130 -15.99 -0.95 2.88
C ALA A 130 -16.83 -1.51 1.71
N LEU A 131 -16.24 -2.35 0.85
CA LEU A 131 -16.95 -3.02 -0.24
C LEU A 131 -18.08 -3.93 0.28
N LYS A 132 -17.81 -4.72 1.34
CA LYS A 132 -18.77 -5.66 1.92
C LYS A 132 -19.91 -4.99 2.68
N LYS A 133 -19.65 -3.83 3.30
CA LYS A 133 -20.63 -3.12 4.13
C LYS A 133 -21.52 -2.16 3.35
N SER A 134 -21.03 -1.63 2.22
CA SER A 134 -21.78 -0.65 1.45
C SER A 134 -22.93 -1.30 0.68
N LYS A 135 -24.13 -0.75 0.84
CA LYS A 135 -25.35 -1.20 0.15
C LYS A 135 -26.13 0.01 -0.33
N TYR A 136 -26.68 -0.08 -1.54
CA TYR A 136 -27.39 1.00 -2.18
C TYR A 136 -28.73 0.54 -2.72
N GLU A 137 -29.77 1.35 -2.54
CA GLU A 137 -31.07 1.12 -3.15
C GLU A 137 -31.01 1.33 -4.66
N GLN A 138 -31.44 0.34 -5.43
CA GLN A 138 -31.67 0.49 -6.84
C GLN A 138 -33.11 0.98 -7.05
N LYS A 139 -33.28 2.16 -7.67
CA LYS A 139 -34.60 2.75 -7.92
C LYS A 139 -34.92 2.73 -9.42
N ASN A 140 -36.17 2.45 -9.75
CA ASN A 140 -36.70 2.59 -11.12
C ASN A 140 -36.91 4.08 -11.45
N LYS A 141 -37.33 4.36 -12.71
CA LYS A 141 -37.60 5.72 -13.17
C LYS A 141 -38.74 6.43 -12.39
N ALA A 142 -39.60 5.68 -11.71
CA ALA A 142 -40.68 6.19 -10.86
C ALA A 142 -40.23 6.41 -9.39
N GLY A 143 -38.94 6.21 -9.07
CA GLY A 143 -38.37 6.37 -7.70
C GLY A 143 -38.64 5.20 -6.75
N GLN A 144 -39.27 4.11 -7.22
CA GLN A 144 -39.56 2.95 -6.39
C GLN A 144 -38.31 2.07 -6.26
N VAL A 145 -38.06 1.54 -5.07
CA VAL A 145 -36.97 0.59 -4.83
C VAL A 145 -37.31 -0.74 -5.51
N VAL A 146 -36.43 -1.17 -6.42
CA VAL A 146 -36.57 -2.42 -7.20
C VAL A 146 -35.51 -3.45 -6.85
N GLY A 147 -34.53 -3.10 -6.03
CA GLY A 147 -33.46 -4.00 -5.61
C GLY A 147 -32.43 -3.31 -4.73
N ILE A 148 -31.43 -4.07 -4.32
CA ILE A 148 -30.26 -3.58 -3.56
C ILE A 148 -29.01 -3.89 -4.37
N ILE A 149 -28.12 -2.91 -4.52
CA ILE A 149 -26.78 -3.08 -5.09
C ILE A 149 -25.83 -3.33 -3.91
N GLU A 150 -25.30 -4.54 -3.86
CA GLU A 150 -24.31 -4.96 -2.87
C GLU A 150 -23.23 -5.82 -3.52
N LEU A 151 -22.13 -6.08 -2.82
CA LEU A 151 -21.06 -6.93 -3.31
C LEU A 151 -21.51 -8.40 -3.34
N THR A 152 -21.50 -9.00 -4.51
CA THR A 152 -21.86 -10.41 -4.75
C THR A 152 -20.65 -11.25 -5.12
N THR A 153 -19.57 -10.62 -5.57
CA THR A 153 -18.33 -11.29 -5.99
C THR A 153 -17.59 -11.90 -4.81
N GLN A 154 -17.01 -13.08 -5.02
CA GLN A 154 -16.13 -13.71 -4.04
C GLN A 154 -14.93 -12.80 -3.74
N THR A 155 -14.52 -12.77 -2.46
CA THR A 155 -13.38 -11.96 -2.01
C THR A 155 -12.39 -12.79 -1.23
N ASP A 156 -11.11 -12.45 -1.33
CA ASP A 156 -10.03 -12.94 -0.45
C ASP A 156 -9.04 -11.80 -0.16
N VAL A 157 -8.22 -11.96 0.87
CA VAL A 157 -7.14 -11.03 1.17
C VAL A 157 -5.84 -11.53 0.55
N LEU A 158 -5.20 -10.72 -0.27
CA LEU A 158 -3.82 -10.92 -0.68
C LEU A 158 -3.01 -9.75 -0.12
N PHE A 159 -2.38 -9.94 1.03
CA PHE A 159 -1.58 -8.90 1.70
C PHE A 159 -0.38 -8.48 0.84
N GLU A 160 0.22 -7.32 1.16
CA GLU A 160 1.48 -6.88 0.54
C GLU A 160 2.65 -7.46 1.30
N GLY A 161 3.56 -8.15 0.61
CA GLY A 161 4.73 -8.77 1.24
C GLY A 161 5.90 -7.79 1.35
N VAL A 162 6.68 -7.86 2.43
CA VAL A 162 7.96 -7.15 2.50
C VAL A 162 9.05 -7.95 1.78
N ASP A 163 9.76 -7.28 0.88
CA ASP A 163 10.94 -7.85 0.22
C ASP A 163 12.13 -7.83 1.17
N LEU A 164 12.54 -9.00 1.63
CA LEU A 164 13.62 -9.15 2.63
C LEU A 164 15.02 -8.98 2.02
N GLU A 165 15.15 -8.91 0.70
CA GLU A 165 16.40 -8.56 0.02
C GLU A 165 16.61 -7.05 0.00
N LYS A 166 15.52 -6.27 0.06
CA LYS A 166 15.54 -4.81 0.07
C LYS A 166 15.49 -4.23 1.48
N TYR A 167 14.65 -4.81 2.34
CA TYR A 167 14.40 -4.33 3.70
C TYR A 167 14.85 -5.35 4.73
N PHE A 168 15.95 -5.07 5.40
CA PHE A 168 16.56 -5.93 6.39
C PHE A 168 17.28 -5.12 7.46
N TYR A 169 17.58 -5.74 8.57
CA TYR A 169 18.32 -5.11 9.66
C TYR A 169 19.80 -4.94 9.30
N ILE A 170 20.31 -3.74 9.49
CA ILE A 170 21.73 -3.39 9.35
C ILE A 170 22.28 -3.03 10.74
N GLU A 171 23.35 -3.68 11.16
CA GLU A 171 24.04 -3.28 12.40
C GLU A 171 24.60 -1.86 12.25
N PRO A 172 24.53 -1.00 13.29
CA PRO A 172 24.99 0.39 13.18
C PRO A 172 26.42 0.57 12.66
N LYS A 173 27.31 -0.39 12.94
CA LYS A 173 28.70 -0.36 12.49
C LYS A 173 28.84 -0.70 10.98
N ASP A 174 27.88 -1.39 10.41
CA ASP A 174 27.87 -1.86 9.04
C ASP A 174 27.00 -0.96 8.12
N LEU A 175 26.43 0.12 8.67
CA LEU A 175 25.65 1.09 7.89
C LEU A 175 26.58 1.82 6.91
N PRO A 176 26.31 1.79 5.59
CA PRO A 176 27.16 2.44 4.61
C PRO A 176 27.10 3.96 4.74
N LYS A 177 28.21 4.63 4.37
CA LYS A 177 28.31 6.08 4.35
C LYS A 177 27.80 6.63 3.02
N THR A 178 26.48 6.74 2.90
CA THR A 178 25.82 7.43 1.78
C THR A 178 25.61 8.91 2.11
N GLU A 179 25.33 9.74 1.11
CA GLU A 179 25.01 11.17 1.32
C GLU A 179 23.84 11.33 2.31
N LEU A 180 22.83 10.45 2.24
CA LEU A 180 21.71 10.45 3.17
C LEU A 180 22.17 10.14 4.60
N VAL A 181 22.96 9.09 4.78
CA VAL A 181 23.46 8.69 6.11
C VAL A 181 24.34 9.79 6.72
N GLU A 182 25.25 10.37 5.95
CA GLU A 182 26.10 11.50 6.39
C GLU A 182 25.23 12.72 6.77
N SER A 183 24.19 13.02 6.00
CA SER A 183 23.24 14.09 6.35
C SER A 183 22.50 13.79 7.66
N LEU A 184 22.07 12.56 7.89
CA LEU A 184 21.43 12.14 9.14
C LEU A 184 22.40 12.19 10.32
N ASP A 185 23.69 11.94 10.11
CA ASP A 185 24.73 12.05 11.15
C ASP A 185 24.93 13.50 11.64
N THR A 186 24.55 14.51 10.87
CA THR A 186 24.58 15.91 11.31
C THR A 186 23.48 16.29 12.31
N ILE A 187 22.40 15.49 12.43
CA ILE A 187 21.32 15.73 13.38
C ILE A 187 21.89 15.66 14.81
N GLU A 188 21.61 16.65 15.65
CA GLU A 188 22.15 16.72 17.02
C GLU A 188 21.47 15.75 17.98
N GLU A 189 20.17 15.50 17.77
CA GLU A 189 19.37 14.65 18.66
C GLU A 189 19.71 13.17 18.49
N LYS A 190 19.86 12.49 19.62
CA LYS A 190 20.12 11.04 19.67
C LYS A 190 18.86 10.19 19.54
N PHE A 191 17.69 10.81 19.67
CA PHE A 191 16.38 10.18 19.55
C PHE A 191 15.54 10.92 18.53
N CYS A 192 15.30 10.28 17.38
CA CYS A 192 14.41 10.80 16.37
C CYS A 192 13.25 9.84 16.16
N PHE A 193 12.03 10.37 16.13
CA PHE A 193 10.91 9.68 15.51
C PHE A 193 10.99 9.84 14.00
N LEU A 194 10.49 8.87 13.25
CA LEU A 194 10.41 8.90 11.80
C LEU A 194 8.95 8.85 11.36
N TYR A 195 8.60 9.72 10.45
CA TYR A 195 7.35 9.67 9.68
C TYR A 195 7.67 9.46 8.20
N VAL A 196 6.98 8.52 7.54
CA VAL A 196 7.08 8.27 6.09
C VAL A 196 5.68 8.28 5.50
N GLY A 197 5.43 9.18 4.56
CA GLY A 197 4.14 9.28 3.90
C GLY A 197 3.92 10.60 3.18
N HIS A 198 2.93 10.66 2.29
CA HIS A 198 2.54 11.90 1.61
C HIS A 198 1.74 12.82 2.54
N TRP A 199 1.94 14.12 2.41
CA TRP A 199 1.08 15.11 3.04
C TRP A 199 -0.07 15.45 2.10
N LEU A 200 -1.17 14.77 2.25
CA LEU A 200 -2.30 14.86 1.33
C LEU A 200 -3.06 16.20 1.47
N ARG A 201 -3.98 16.44 0.53
CA ARG A 201 -4.87 17.60 0.54
C ARG A 201 -5.85 17.52 1.72
N GLY A 202 -6.10 18.66 2.36
CA GLY A 202 -7.03 18.83 3.47
C GLY A 202 -6.59 19.96 4.39
N ALA A 203 -7.50 20.46 5.25
CA ALA A 203 -7.14 21.31 6.36
C ALA A 203 -6.24 20.55 7.36
N ILE A 204 -5.56 21.28 8.26
CA ILE A 204 -4.69 20.66 9.28
C ILE A 204 -5.51 19.67 10.12
N GLY A 205 -5.10 18.40 10.10
CA GLY A 205 -5.79 17.34 10.83
C GLY A 205 -6.99 16.75 10.09
N GLU A 206 -7.23 17.16 8.84
CA GLU A 206 -8.35 16.66 8.06
C GLU A 206 -7.92 15.82 6.85
N ASP A 207 -6.64 15.83 6.47
CA ASP A 207 -6.13 14.92 5.46
C ASP A 207 -6.07 13.45 5.96
N ARG A 208 -6.19 12.49 5.04
CA ARG A 208 -6.21 11.06 5.36
C ARG A 208 -4.95 10.58 6.10
N LYS A 209 -3.78 11.04 5.67
CA LYS A 209 -2.52 10.68 6.32
C LYS A 209 -2.31 11.37 7.66
N ASN A 210 -3.12 12.39 7.94
CA ASN A 210 -3.16 13.12 9.23
C ASN A 210 -1.81 13.74 9.61
N THR A 211 -1.00 14.07 8.58
CA THR A 211 0.38 14.51 8.72
C THR A 211 0.50 15.77 9.56
N GLY A 212 -0.38 16.76 9.32
CA GLY A 212 -0.37 18.03 10.05
C GLY A 212 -0.73 17.87 11.52
N LEU A 213 -1.74 17.05 11.85
CA LEU A 213 -2.13 16.82 13.24
C LEU A 213 -1.11 15.95 13.98
N MET A 214 -0.53 14.94 13.33
CA MET A 214 0.56 14.14 13.89
C MET A 214 1.77 15.02 14.24
N LEU A 215 2.17 15.92 13.32
CA LEU A 215 3.23 16.89 13.56
C LEU A 215 2.88 17.82 14.74
N LYS A 216 1.65 18.37 14.77
CA LYS A 216 1.18 19.22 15.88
C LYS A 216 1.25 18.46 17.21
N THR A 217 0.77 17.23 17.24
CA THR A 217 0.76 16.38 18.45
C THR A 217 2.18 16.12 18.96
N PHE A 218 3.13 15.87 18.06
CA PHE A 218 4.56 15.73 18.40
C PHE A 218 5.13 17.04 18.99
N LEU A 219 4.90 18.16 18.33
CA LEU A 219 5.41 19.47 18.79
C LEU A 219 4.87 19.82 20.17
N GLU A 220 3.58 19.60 20.40
CA GLU A 220 2.93 19.85 21.71
C GLU A 220 3.46 18.91 22.80
N ALA A 221 3.69 17.63 22.48
CA ALA A 221 4.21 16.66 23.43
C ALA A 221 5.57 17.06 24.00
N PHE A 222 6.43 17.68 23.20
CA PHE A 222 7.82 18.01 23.59
C PHE A 222 8.10 19.51 23.70
N LYS A 223 7.07 20.36 23.63
CA LYS A 223 7.18 21.81 23.80
C LYS A 223 7.87 22.17 25.13
N GLY A 224 8.83 23.06 25.08
CA GLY A 224 9.52 23.62 26.26
C GLY A 224 10.53 22.68 26.92
N GLN A 225 10.71 21.45 26.45
CA GLN A 225 11.72 20.52 26.99
C GLN A 225 13.14 21.02 26.70
N LYS A 226 14.09 20.72 27.61
CA LYS A 226 15.49 21.12 27.49
C LYS A 226 16.21 20.33 26.39
N ASN A 227 15.98 19.02 26.32
CA ASN A 227 16.57 18.11 25.35
C ASN A 227 15.46 17.26 24.72
N PRO A 228 14.63 17.82 23.83
CA PRO A 228 13.55 17.09 23.21
C PRO A 228 14.08 16.10 22.16
N PRO A 229 13.34 15.05 21.81
CA PRO A 229 13.61 14.28 20.62
C PRO A 229 13.34 15.11 19.37
N ALA A 230 13.81 14.67 18.20
CA ALA A 230 13.45 15.24 16.92
C ALA A 230 12.42 14.38 16.16
N LEU A 231 11.82 14.98 15.14
CA LEU A 231 11.01 14.28 14.14
C LEU A 231 11.67 14.40 12.77
N ILE A 232 11.97 13.27 12.15
CA ILE A 232 12.36 13.19 10.74
C ILE A 232 11.10 12.89 9.93
N MET A 233 10.80 13.73 8.94
CA MET A 233 9.67 13.56 8.05
C MET A 233 10.14 13.30 6.62
N LYS A 234 9.95 12.08 6.12
CA LYS A 234 10.09 11.77 4.69
C LYS A 234 8.71 11.97 4.06
N THR A 235 8.51 13.15 3.46
CA THR A 235 7.18 13.55 2.98
C THR A 235 7.27 14.50 1.79
N MET A 236 6.21 14.50 0.99
CA MET A 236 5.93 15.43 -0.10
C MET A 236 4.41 15.56 -0.28
N THR A 237 3.94 16.59 -0.99
CA THR A 237 2.51 16.82 -1.25
C THR A 237 2.09 16.33 -2.64
N GLY A 238 3.03 16.24 -3.57
CA GLY A 238 2.84 15.85 -4.97
C GLY A 238 4.15 15.34 -5.58
N PRO A 239 4.33 15.41 -6.88
CA PRO A 239 5.60 15.07 -7.54
C PRO A 239 6.74 15.93 -7.00
N ALA A 240 7.91 15.32 -6.80
CA ALA A 240 9.08 15.99 -6.24
C ALA A 240 9.51 17.21 -7.11
N SER A 241 9.53 18.37 -6.48
CA SER A 241 9.95 19.62 -7.10
C SER A 241 10.36 20.65 -6.06
N ILE A 242 11.03 21.73 -6.48
CA ILE A 242 11.36 22.86 -5.58
C ILE A 242 10.06 23.45 -5.01
N MET A 243 9.02 23.62 -5.83
CA MET A 243 7.74 24.18 -5.39
C MET A 243 7.04 23.30 -4.35
N ASP A 244 7.08 21.98 -4.54
CA ASP A 244 6.52 21.02 -3.58
C ASP A 244 7.29 21.07 -2.25
N ARG A 245 8.61 21.16 -2.31
CA ARG A 245 9.44 21.30 -1.10
C ARG A 245 9.09 22.58 -0.32
N GLU A 246 8.98 23.71 -0.99
CA GLU A 246 8.59 24.98 -0.36
C GLU A 246 7.17 24.91 0.24
N GLU A 247 6.24 24.22 -0.42
CA GLU A 247 4.90 23.98 0.11
C GLU A 247 4.95 23.13 1.40
N VAL A 248 5.77 22.08 1.45
CA VAL A 248 5.96 21.28 2.68
C VAL A 248 6.56 22.14 3.78
N PHE A 249 7.57 22.97 3.51
CA PHE A 249 8.13 23.89 4.50
C PHE A 249 7.10 24.89 5.02
N ARG A 250 6.27 25.44 4.14
CA ARG A 250 5.19 26.36 4.51
C ARG A 250 4.22 25.68 5.46
N LYS A 251 3.76 24.46 5.16
CA LYS A 251 2.87 23.67 6.02
C LYS A 251 3.50 23.36 7.38
N ILE A 252 4.77 22.96 7.42
CA ILE A 252 5.50 22.77 8.69
C ILE A 252 5.54 24.06 9.49
N ALA A 253 5.86 25.20 8.86
CA ALA A 253 5.90 26.48 9.54
C ALA A 253 4.54 26.93 10.10
N GLU A 254 3.44 26.68 9.37
CA GLU A 254 2.08 26.96 9.84
C GLU A 254 1.75 26.13 11.09
N VAL A 255 2.05 24.83 11.10
CA VAL A 255 1.85 23.97 12.27
C VAL A 255 2.70 24.46 13.44
N ARG A 256 3.99 24.75 13.22
CA ARG A 256 4.87 25.31 14.27
C ARG A 256 4.36 26.63 14.83
N LYS A 257 3.88 27.53 13.99
CA LYS A 257 3.27 28.80 14.40
C LYS A 257 2.01 28.60 15.25
N SER A 258 1.18 27.60 14.91
CA SER A 258 -0.06 27.31 15.67
C SER A 258 0.24 26.80 17.09
N VAL A 259 1.36 26.10 17.30
CA VAL A 259 1.77 25.60 18.63
C VAL A 259 2.52 26.67 19.41
N GLY A 260 3.44 27.40 18.79
CA GLY A 260 4.23 28.48 19.38
C GLY A 260 5.16 28.06 20.51
N GLY A 261 6.04 28.96 20.94
CA GLY A 261 7.03 28.71 22.01
C GLY A 261 8.26 27.94 21.56
N LYS A 262 9.03 27.40 22.52
CA LYS A 262 10.22 26.59 22.22
C LYS A 262 9.80 25.17 21.79
N LEU A 263 10.04 24.83 20.54
CA LEU A 263 9.60 23.58 19.93
C LEU A 263 10.79 22.65 19.58
N PRO A 264 10.57 21.33 19.58
CA PRO A 264 11.55 20.37 19.08
C PRO A 264 11.87 20.58 17.60
N ASN A 265 13.03 20.06 17.16
CA ASN A 265 13.43 20.11 15.76
C ASN A 265 12.63 19.14 14.89
N VAL A 266 12.42 19.57 13.63
CA VAL A 266 11.79 18.78 12.58
C VAL A 266 12.70 18.84 11.37
N TYR A 267 13.10 17.67 10.88
CA TYR A 267 13.96 17.51 9.72
C TYR A 267 13.15 16.95 8.54
N LEU A 268 13.36 17.49 7.36
CA LEU A 268 12.62 17.09 6.16
C LEU A 268 13.56 16.34 5.20
N ILE A 269 13.15 15.14 4.81
CA ILE A 269 13.67 14.41 3.64
C ILE A 269 12.60 14.55 2.57
N HIS A 270 12.93 15.32 1.51
CA HIS A 270 12.01 15.62 0.43
C HIS A 270 12.48 14.99 -0.88
N GLY A 271 11.53 14.48 -1.66
CA GLY A 271 11.81 13.86 -2.94
C GLY A 271 11.79 12.33 -2.88
N ASP A 272 12.01 11.73 -4.06
CA ASP A 272 12.12 10.29 -4.18
C ASP A 272 13.53 9.86 -3.77
N ILE A 273 13.60 8.78 -3.01
CA ILE A 273 14.83 8.06 -2.66
C ILE A 273 14.60 6.58 -2.97
N ASP A 274 15.64 5.87 -3.33
CA ASP A 274 15.53 4.45 -3.67
C ASP A 274 15.31 3.56 -2.44
N ASP A 275 14.98 2.29 -2.69
CA ASP A 275 14.69 1.33 -1.62
C ASP A 275 15.88 1.09 -0.70
N GLU A 276 17.12 1.17 -1.22
CA GLU A 276 18.35 1.02 -0.45
C GLU A 276 18.52 2.17 0.55
N ASP A 277 18.38 3.41 0.10
CA ASP A 277 18.43 4.59 0.96
C ASP A 277 17.26 4.62 1.96
N VAL A 278 16.07 4.13 1.58
CA VAL A 278 14.96 3.96 2.53
C VAL A 278 15.34 2.96 3.62
N ASN A 279 15.97 1.84 3.27
CA ASN A 279 16.44 0.88 4.26
C ASN A 279 17.55 1.45 5.16
N HIS A 280 18.47 2.25 4.60
CA HIS A 280 19.49 2.98 5.39
C HIS A 280 18.85 3.96 6.39
N LEU A 281 17.86 4.75 5.95
CA LEU A 281 17.08 5.63 6.83
C LEU A 281 16.42 4.87 7.96
N TYR A 282 15.78 3.73 7.67
CA TYR A 282 15.12 2.90 8.66
C TYR A 282 16.10 2.34 9.70
N ASN A 283 17.33 1.99 9.28
CA ASN A 283 18.35 1.43 10.14
C ASN A 283 19.21 2.48 10.86
N HIS A 284 19.16 3.77 10.45
CA HIS A 284 20.00 4.80 11.01
C HIS A 284 19.91 4.87 12.54
N PRO A 285 21.03 4.91 13.31
CA PRO A 285 21.04 4.80 14.77
C PRO A 285 20.23 5.87 15.52
N LYS A 286 20.09 7.08 14.93
CA LYS A 286 19.29 8.18 15.51
C LYS A 286 17.79 7.99 15.33
N VAL A 287 17.35 7.26 14.30
CA VAL A 287 15.96 6.85 14.13
C VAL A 287 15.64 5.77 15.15
N LYS A 288 14.76 6.06 16.11
CA LYS A 288 14.43 5.15 17.22
C LYS A 288 13.06 4.49 17.05
N ALA A 289 12.10 5.17 16.46
CA ALA A 289 10.75 4.66 16.27
C ALA A 289 10.10 5.29 15.04
N MET A 290 9.20 4.54 14.37
CA MET A 290 8.31 5.13 13.39
C MET A 290 6.99 5.53 14.04
N ILE A 291 6.43 6.66 13.60
CA ILE A 291 5.11 7.14 14.00
C ILE A 291 4.24 7.37 12.79
N ASN A 292 3.05 6.78 12.78
CA ASN A 292 2.05 6.96 11.72
C ASN A 292 0.64 6.99 12.32
N LEU A 293 0.10 8.20 12.51
CA LEU A 293 -1.22 8.43 13.08
C LEU A 293 -2.27 8.71 12.00
N THR A 294 -2.25 7.92 10.94
CA THR A 294 -3.16 8.01 9.80
C THR A 294 -4.62 7.80 10.19
N LYS A 295 -5.53 8.38 9.41
CA LYS A 295 -6.98 8.15 9.51
C LYS A 295 -7.42 6.86 8.80
N GLY A 296 -6.57 6.29 7.95
CA GLY A 296 -6.80 5.03 7.26
C GLY A 296 -5.69 4.68 6.26
N GLU A 297 -5.39 3.40 6.17
CA GLU A 297 -4.47 2.78 5.22
C GLU A 297 -5.15 1.58 4.55
N GLY A 298 -4.93 1.40 3.26
CA GLY A 298 -5.32 0.16 2.59
C GLY A 298 -4.51 -1.03 3.14
N PHE A 299 -3.20 -0.82 3.35
CA PHE A 299 -2.30 -1.81 3.97
C PHE A 299 -1.28 -1.16 4.91
N GLY A 300 -0.54 -0.16 4.45
CA GLY A 300 0.49 0.51 5.26
C GLY A 300 1.90 -0.02 4.99
N ARG A 301 2.27 -0.17 3.72
CA ARG A 301 3.55 -0.72 3.26
C ARG A 301 4.79 -0.14 3.98
N PRO A 302 4.96 1.19 4.16
CA PRO A 302 6.13 1.73 4.87
C PRO A 302 6.23 1.26 6.32
N LEU A 303 5.10 1.00 6.98
CA LEU A 303 5.10 0.43 8.33
C LEU A 303 5.62 -1.00 8.34
N LEU A 304 5.18 -1.83 7.37
CA LEU A 304 5.66 -3.21 7.25
C LEU A 304 7.16 -3.25 6.94
N GLU A 305 7.63 -2.44 5.99
CA GLU A 305 9.04 -2.31 5.63
C GLU A 305 9.89 -1.89 6.83
N PHE A 306 9.45 -0.89 7.58
CA PHE A 306 10.14 -0.41 8.78
C PHE A 306 10.28 -1.48 9.87
N THR A 307 9.35 -2.45 9.97
CA THR A 307 9.46 -3.53 10.95
C THR A 307 10.79 -4.28 10.83
N GLN A 308 11.36 -4.35 9.62
CA GLN A 308 12.60 -5.07 9.37
C GLN A 308 13.83 -4.40 9.99
N SER A 309 13.75 -3.12 10.35
CA SER A 309 14.79 -2.43 11.14
C SER A 309 14.82 -2.85 12.62
N LYS A 310 13.92 -3.72 13.06
CA LYS A 310 13.74 -4.18 14.46
C LYS A 310 13.41 -3.06 15.46
N LYS A 311 12.96 -1.90 14.98
CA LYS A 311 12.59 -0.75 15.79
C LYS A 311 11.08 -0.70 16.03
N PRO A 312 10.64 -0.09 17.14
CA PRO A 312 9.23 -0.06 17.50
C PRO A 312 8.42 0.95 16.67
N ILE A 313 7.11 0.70 16.59
CA ILE A 313 6.14 1.49 15.82
C ILE A 313 5.03 2.00 16.73
N ILE A 314 4.66 3.28 16.53
CA ILE A 314 3.43 3.90 17.04
C ILE A 314 2.50 4.11 15.84
N ALA A 315 1.31 3.53 15.87
CA ALA A 315 0.33 3.66 14.79
C ALA A 315 -1.09 3.83 15.31
N SER A 316 -2.00 4.34 14.45
CA SER A 316 -3.44 4.37 14.74
C SER A 316 -3.99 2.96 14.94
N ASN A 317 -4.91 2.77 15.89
CA ASN A 317 -5.58 1.50 16.11
C ASN A 317 -6.76 1.31 15.15
N TRP A 318 -6.53 1.44 13.84
CA TRP A 318 -7.58 1.29 12.83
C TRP A 318 -6.99 1.09 11.43
N SER A 319 -7.67 0.31 10.59
CA SER A 319 -7.46 0.08 9.16
C SER A 319 -6.43 -1.00 8.80
N GLY A 320 -5.97 -1.03 7.55
CA GLY A 320 -5.29 -2.18 6.94
C GLY A 320 -3.98 -2.61 7.58
N HIS A 321 -3.25 -1.69 8.22
CA HIS A 321 -2.00 -2.03 8.89
C HIS A 321 -2.20 -2.88 10.16
N LEU A 322 -3.42 -3.00 10.67
CA LEU A 322 -3.72 -3.90 11.79
C LEU A 322 -3.61 -5.38 11.41
N ASP A 323 -3.61 -5.72 10.13
CA ASP A 323 -3.42 -7.10 9.69
C ASP A 323 -2.01 -7.63 10.07
N PHE A 324 -0.99 -6.77 10.14
CA PHE A 324 0.37 -7.13 10.50
C PHE A 324 0.92 -6.45 11.77
N LEU A 325 0.36 -5.32 12.20
CA LEU A 325 0.74 -4.68 13.46
C LEU A 325 0.06 -5.37 14.65
N ASN A 326 0.62 -6.49 15.08
CA ASN A 326 0.13 -7.20 16.25
C ASN A 326 0.18 -6.30 17.50
N PRO A 327 -0.94 -6.09 18.23
CA PRO A 327 -1.01 -5.20 19.40
C PRO A 327 -0.11 -5.62 20.57
N GLU A 328 0.35 -6.88 20.61
CA GLU A 328 1.35 -7.32 21.60
C GLU A 328 2.74 -6.70 21.34
N PHE A 329 3.05 -6.37 20.09
CA PHE A 329 4.38 -5.94 19.65
C PHE A 329 4.41 -4.51 19.10
N ALA A 330 3.29 -3.98 18.62
CA ALA A 330 3.14 -2.59 18.17
C ALA A 330 2.42 -1.75 19.23
N SER A 331 2.65 -0.45 19.22
CA SER A 331 1.92 0.49 20.07
C SER A 331 0.82 1.16 19.27
N LEU A 332 -0.42 0.74 19.54
CA LEU A 332 -1.59 1.22 18.83
C LEU A 332 -2.31 2.32 19.62
N VAL A 333 -2.45 3.50 19.01
CA VAL A 333 -3.12 4.66 19.61
C VAL A 333 -4.62 4.51 19.43
N PRO A 334 -5.41 4.50 20.53
CA PRO A 334 -6.87 4.43 20.46
C PRO A 334 -7.47 5.69 19.85
N GLY A 335 -8.76 5.62 19.50
CA GLY A 335 -9.49 6.74 18.94
C GLY A 335 -10.91 6.35 18.54
N GLU A 336 -11.53 7.19 17.74
CA GLU A 336 -12.92 7.05 17.31
C GLU A 336 -13.06 7.21 15.79
N VAL A 337 -14.06 6.56 15.22
CA VAL A 337 -14.45 6.76 13.81
C VAL A 337 -15.39 7.95 13.72
N LYS A 338 -14.97 9.00 12.99
CA LYS A 338 -15.71 10.28 12.85
C LYS A 338 -16.03 10.58 11.39
N PRO A 339 -17.08 11.38 11.11
CA PRO A 339 -17.36 11.86 9.76
C PRO A 339 -16.16 12.55 9.14
N VAL A 340 -15.99 12.41 7.83
CA VAL A 340 -14.97 13.14 7.08
C VAL A 340 -15.30 14.63 7.03
N HIS A 341 -14.27 15.48 7.00
CA HIS A 341 -14.45 16.92 6.85
C HIS A 341 -14.73 17.27 5.38
N GLU A 342 -15.55 18.30 5.14
CA GLU A 342 -15.92 18.70 3.77
C GLU A 342 -14.74 19.02 2.85
N SER A 343 -13.62 19.52 3.42
CA SER A 343 -12.40 19.88 2.66
C SER A 343 -11.71 18.70 1.97
N VAL A 344 -12.06 17.47 2.33
CA VAL A 344 -11.44 16.25 1.78
C VAL A 344 -12.40 15.43 0.93
N ILE A 345 -13.67 15.85 0.81
CA ILE A 345 -14.64 15.17 -0.05
C ILE A 345 -14.12 15.15 -1.48
N GLN A 346 -14.11 13.99 -2.06
CA GLN A 346 -13.67 13.75 -3.44
C GLN A 346 -14.58 12.73 -4.11
N ASP A 347 -15.14 13.10 -5.28
CA ASP A 347 -16.03 12.22 -6.04
C ASP A 347 -15.45 10.80 -6.15
N ARG A 348 -16.27 9.80 -5.93
CA ARG A 348 -15.95 8.36 -5.93
C ARG A 348 -15.05 7.87 -4.79
N LEU A 349 -14.14 8.69 -4.28
CA LEU A 349 -13.08 8.25 -3.36
C LEU A 349 -13.44 8.53 -1.88
N ILE A 350 -13.88 9.75 -1.57
CA ILE A 350 -14.26 10.13 -0.22
C ILE A 350 -15.65 10.76 -0.25
N LEU A 351 -16.65 9.98 0.14
CA LEU A 351 -18.05 10.40 0.11
C LEU A 351 -18.37 11.29 1.32
N LYS A 352 -19.41 12.12 1.20
CA LYS A 352 -19.86 13.01 2.27
C LYS A 352 -20.29 12.24 3.54
N GLU A 353 -20.89 11.07 3.35
CA GLU A 353 -21.31 10.16 4.43
C GLU A 353 -20.20 9.30 5.00
N SER A 354 -19.03 9.30 4.38
CA SER A 354 -17.88 8.51 4.82
C SER A 354 -17.39 8.91 6.20
N LYS A 355 -16.83 7.93 6.90
CA LYS A 355 -16.16 8.11 8.18
C LYS A 355 -14.78 7.49 8.13
N TRP A 356 -13.88 8.03 8.94
CA TRP A 356 -12.54 7.50 9.14
C TRP A 356 -12.07 7.72 10.59
N PHE A 357 -10.90 7.18 10.90
CA PHE A 357 -10.41 7.18 12.27
C PHE A 357 -9.81 8.53 12.67
N GLN A 358 -10.08 8.93 13.91
CA GLN A 358 -9.42 10.03 14.57
C GLN A 358 -8.78 9.54 15.86
N PHE A 359 -7.46 9.58 15.93
CA PHE A 359 -6.70 9.10 17.09
C PHE A 359 -6.87 10.04 18.30
N GLU A 360 -6.66 9.50 19.49
CA GLU A 360 -6.71 10.25 20.75
C GLU A 360 -5.39 10.98 21.01
N ILE A 361 -5.42 12.32 20.90
CA ILE A 361 -4.22 13.17 20.92
C ILE A 361 -3.46 13.03 22.25
N GLY A 362 -4.17 13.11 23.37
CA GLY A 362 -3.54 13.02 24.70
C GLY A 362 -2.82 11.71 24.93
N PHE A 363 -3.43 10.59 24.50
CA PHE A 363 -2.80 9.27 24.56
C PHE A 363 -1.53 9.22 23.69
N ALA A 364 -1.60 9.71 22.45
CA ALA A 364 -0.44 9.73 21.55
C ALA A 364 0.72 10.55 22.13
N GLN A 365 0.44 11.72 22.75
CA GLN A 365 1.45 12.56 23.42
C GLN A 365 2.11 11.83 24.60
N LEU A 366 1.33 11.17 25.45
CA LEU A 366 1.86 10.38 26.57
C LEU A 366 2.71 9.21 26.09
N LEU A 367 2.23 8.49 25.09
CA LEU A 367 2.94 7.35 24.51
C LEU A 367 4.29 7.76 23.89
N MET A 368 4.34 8.87 23.14
CA MET A 368 5.61 9.40 22.59
C MET A 368 6.60 9.77 23.71
N LYS A 369 6.14 10.39 24.80
CA LYS A 369 6.99 10.70 25.95
C LYS A 369 7.53 9.43 26.62
N ASP A 370 6.68 8.40 26.75
CA ASP A 370 7.10 7.13 27.36
C ASP A 370 8.12 6.40 26.47
N TYR A 371 7.99 6.48 25.14
CA TYR A 371 9.00 5.95 24.22
C TYR A 371 10.39 6.54 24.45
N VAL A 372 10.47 7.84 24.70
CA VAL A 372 11.76 8.51 24.99
C VAL A 372 12.31 8.07 26.35
N ASN A 373 11.45 7.92 27.36
CA ASN A 373 11.85 7.61 28.73
C ASN A 373 12.14 6.11 28.97
N SER A 374 11.39 5.23 28.28
CA SER A 374 11.37 3.78 28.53
C SER A 374 11.74 2.96 27.30
N TYR A 375 12.55 3.49 26.39
CA TYR A 375 12.83 2.97 25.05
C TYR A 375 13.17 1.47 24.99
N LYS A 376 13.94 0.96 25.98
CA LYS A 376 14.43 -0.43 25.96
C LYS A 376 13.29 -1.45 25.84
N GLY A 377 12.19 -1.25 26.57
CA GLY A 377 11.03 -2.13 26.51
C GLY A 377 10.35 -2.13 25.15
N TYR A 378 10.24 -0.95 24.53
CA TYR A 378 9.67 -0.80 23.18
C TYR A 378 10.57 -1.38 22.10
N ALA A 379 11.90 -1.24 22.23
CA ALA A 379 12.87 -1.85 21.31
C ALA A 379 12.74 -3.38 21.27
N GLU A 380 12.52 -4.04 22.42
CA GLU A 380 12.28 -5.49 22.45
C GLU A 380 10.98 -5.88 21.78
N LYS A 381 9.92 -5.07 21.91
CA LYS A 381 8.67 -5.26 21.13
C LYS A 381 8.92 -5.11 19.64
N GLY A 382 9.71 -4.12 19.20
CA GLY A 382 10.09 -3.94 17.79
C GLY A 382 10.80 -5.16 17.20
N LYS A 383 11.71 -5.79 17.96
CA LYS A 383 12.37 -7.05 17.53
C LYS A 383 11.36 -8.19 17.33
N ARG A 384 10.41 -8.33 18.24
CA ARG A 384 9.35 -9.36 18.14
C ARG A 384 8.45 -9.10 16.95
N LEU A 385 8.06 -7.83 16.72
CA LEU A 385 7.27 -7.44 15.55
C LEU A 385 8.01 -7.74 14.25
N SER A 386 9.31 -7.44 14.18
CA SER A 386 10.14 -7.78 13.02
C SER A 386 10.11 -9.27 12.70
N TYR A 387 10.32 -10.12 13.71
CA TYR A 387 10.27 -11.57 13.54
C TYR A 387 8.89 -12.04 13.08
N TYR A 388 7.82 -11.53 13.69
CA TYR A 388 6.43 -11.84 13.31
C TYR A 388 6.14 -11.47 11.86
N CYS A 389 6.50 -10.25 11.44
CA CYS A 389 6.27 -9.77 10.08
C CYS A 389 7.13 -10.52 9.05
N LYS A 390 8.41 -10.77 9.36
CA LYS A 390 9.28 -11.59 8.50
C LYS A 390 8.70 -12.98 8.24
N THR A 391 8.11 -13.62 9.26
CA THR A 391 7.60 -14.99 9.17
C THR A 391 6.25 -15.07 8.44
N ASN A 392 5.39 -14.04 8.57
CA ASN A 392 3.99 -14.12 8.12
C ASN A 392 3.67 -13.17 6.95
N PHE A 393 4.47 -12.12 6.73
CA PHE A 393 4.19 -11.05 5.76
C PHE A 393 5.39 -10.75 4.85
N SER A 394 6.28 -11.73 4.61
CA SER A 394 7.32 -11.59 3.60
C SER A 394 6.75 -11.69 2.18
N PHE A 395 7.56 -11.26 1.19
CA PHE A 395 7.22 -11.40 -0.22
C PHE A 395 6.95 -12.87 -0.60
N GLU A 396 7.76 -13.81 -0.10
CA GLU A 396 7.60 -15.24 -0.34
C GLU A 396 6.24 -15.74 0.20
N LYS A 397 5.82 -15.27 1.38
CA LYS A 397 4.51 -15.63 1.95
C LYS A 397 3.35 -15.05 1.14
N MET A 398 3.50 -13.86 0.60
CA MET A 398 2.53 -13.27 -0.32
C MET A 398 2.48 -14.08 -1.63
N GLN A 399 3.63 -14.47 -2.18
CA GLN A 399 3.71 -15.31 -3.38
C GLN A 399 3.04 -16.67 -3.16
N GLU A 400 3.37 -17.39 -2.07
CA GLU A 400 2.72 -18.66 -1.69
C GLU A 400 1.19 -18.53 -1.65
N LYS A 401 0.71 -17.42 -1.05
CA LYS A 401 -0.73 -17.15 -0.96
C LYS A 401 -1.35 -16.86 -2.33
N LEU A 402 -0.69 -16.07 -3.17
CA LEU A 402 -1.16 -15.82 -4.54
C LEU A 402 -1.23 -17.10 -5.35
N GLU A 403 -0.20 -17.96 -5.27
CA GLU A 403 -0.19 -19.25 -5.96
C GLU A 403 -1.35 -20.14 -5.49
N ALA A 404 -1.59 -20.23 -4.19
CA ALA A 404 -2.71 -21.00 -3.65
C ALA A 404 -4.08 -20.47 -4.14
N ILE A 405 -4.23 -19.14 -4.20
CA ILE A 405 -5.44 -18.50 -4.74
C ILE A 405 -5.62 -18.84 -6.23
N MET A 406 -4.57 -18.75 -7.01
CA MET A 406 -4.57 -19.07 -8.45
C MET A 406 -4.87 -20.55 -8.69
N ASP A 407 -4.21 -21.46 -7.98
CA ASP A 407 -4.41 -22.92 -8.11
C ASP A 407 -5.84 -23.35 -7.76
N LYS A 408 -6.49 -22.63 -6.82
CA LYS A 408 -7.89 -22.87 -6.42
C LYS A 408 -8.91 -22.37 -7.43
N ASN A 409 -8.67 -21.19 -8.02
CA ASN A 409 -9.71 -20.43 -8.71
C ASN A 409 -9.48 -20.32 -10.23
N ALA A 410 -8.21 -20.34 -10.71
CA ALA A 410 -7.93 -20.21 -12.13
C ALA A 410 -8.43 -21.43 -12.93
N PRO A 411 -8.98 -21.22 -14.15
CA PRO A 411 -9.46 -22.32 -14.98
C PRO A 411 -8.34 -23.32 -15.29
N LYS A 412 -8.54 -24.56 -14.93
CA LYS A 412 -7.65 -25.65 -15.35
C LYS A 412 -7.89 -25.92 -16.83
N LYS A 413 -6.82 -26.00 -17.65
CA LYS A 413 -6.98 -26.42 -19.04
C LYS A 413 -7.52 -27.85 -19.09
N VAL A 414 -8.72 -27.99 -19.64
CA VAL A 414 -9.27 -29.30 -19.94
C VAL A 414 -8.58 -29.81 -21.21
N GLU A 415 -7.89 -30.93 -21.15
CA GLU A 415 -7.40 -31.64 -22.34
C GLU A 415 -8.61 -32.18 -23.09
N ILE A 416 -9.00 -31.50 -24.16
CA ILE A 416 -9.93 -32.10 -25.12
C ILE A 416 -9.13 -33.12 -25.93
N LYS A 417 -9.20 -34.39 -25.53
CA LYS A 417 -8.73 -35.49 -26.39
C LYS A 417 -9.68 -35.52 -27.58
N LEU A 418 -9.23 -34.96 -28.70
CA LEU A 418 -9.95 -35.11 -29.95
C LEU A 418 -10.05 -36.62 -30.26
N PRO A 419 -11.23 -37.15 -30.59
CA PRO A 419 -11.38 -38.52 -30.99
C PRO A 419 -10.50 -38.76 -32.22
N ASN A 420 -9.78 -39.92 -32.24
CA ASN A 420 -8.99 -40.34 -33.39
C ASN A 420 -9.91 -40.45 -34.60
N ILE A 421 -9.92 -39.46 -35.47
CA ILE A 421 -10.64 -39.52 -36.72
C ILE A 421 -9.89 -40.49 -37.59
N LYS A 422 -10.45 -41.71 -37.77
CA LYS A 422 -9.92 -42.66 -38.74
C LYS A 422 -9.91 -41.99 -40.10
N LYS A 423 -8.74 -41.96 -40.76
CA LYS A 423 -8.63 -41.47 -42.13
C LYS A 423 -9.63 -42.28 -43.02
N ILE A 424 -10.63 -41.57 -43.54
CA ILE A 424 -11.52 -42.14 -44.54
C ILE A 424 -10.69 -42.35 -45.82
N SER A 425 -10.40 -43.59 -46.16
CA SER A 425 -9.80 -43.91 -47.47
C SER A 425 -10.83 -43.68 -48.56
N LEU A 426 -10.56 -42.74 -49.45
CA LEU A 426 -11.38 -42.57 -50.66
C LEU A 426 -11.27 -43.84 -51.52
N PRO A 427 -12.41 -44.32 -52.11
CA PRO A 427 -12.35 -45.43 -53.01
C PRO A 427 -11.48 -45.09 -54.24
N LYS A 428 -10.59 -46.01 -54.61
CA LYS A 428 -9.82 -45.87 -55.86
C LYS A 428 -10.79 -45.81 -57.02
N LYS A 429 -10.69 -44.76 -57.87
CA LYS A 429 -11.33 -44.76 -59.21
C LYS A 429 -10.73 -45.96 -59.98
N ASN A 430 -11.58 -46.91 -60.36
CA ASN A 430 -11.23 -47.87 -61.37
C ASN A 430 -11.30 -47.16 -62.74
N ASP A 431 -10.22 -47.22 -63.50
CA ASP A 431 -10.14 -46.81 -64.87
C ASP A 431 -10.93 -47.78 -65.74
#